data_ef2a77f1d9c04872643faed384818f9e
#
_entry.id   ef2a77f1d9c04872643faed384818f9e
#
_cell.length_a   1.000
_cell.length_b   1.000
_cell.length_c   1.000
_cell.angle_alpha   90.00
_cell.angle_beta   90.00
_cell.angle_gamma   90.00
#
_symmetry.space_group_name_H-M   'P 1'
#
loop_
_entity.id
_entity.type
_entity.pdbx_description
1 polymer ?
#
loop_
_entity_poly.entity_id
_entity_poly.type
_entity_poly.pdbx_seq_one_letter_code
_entity_poly.pdbx_strand_id
1 'polypeptide(L)'
;MDFFFIRDCRHRPHFYSGGPLGPLPANFSKTREIWESAKRKVTGLNPRTLLQEQAFEQGGRPAEGPLRILHSGLHDERSVRTRLFLFLRLHRTRHIALLIAEGLAVPFTGLIALLPGPNIIFYVLAIVMIIQWQALRGIKRIRHREYDLVADPLLAEWEAAVEARDESRYPEILDRLEKVHNLPSPHKLLWK
;
A
#
# COMPACT_ATOMS: atom_id res chain seq x y z
N MET A 1 -3.40 -10.20 -11.40
CA MET A 1 -3.59 -9.55 -10.09
C MET A 1 -3.87 -8.09 -10.36
N ASP A 2 -5.01 -7.62 -9.89
CA ASP A 2 -5.47 -6.27 -10.18
C ASP A 2 -5.05 -5.31 -9.08
N PHE A 3 -4.68 -4.10 -9.49
CA PHE A 3 -4.38 -3.00 -8.59
C PHE A 3 -5.46 -1.94 -8.75
N PHE A 4 -5.71 -1.20 -7.69
CA PHE A 4 -6.75 -0.18 -7.65
C PHE A 4 -6.12 1.17 -7.37
N PHE A 5 -6.43 2.13 -8.22
CA PHE A 5 -6.13 3.52 -7.98
C PHE A 5 -7.45 4.27 -7.76
N ILE A 6 -7.80 4.45 -6.49
CA ILE A 6 -9.12 4.90 -6.03
C ILE A 6 -8.98 6.03 -5.02
N ARG A 7 -9.98 6.90 -4.91
CA ARG A 7 -10.06 7.94 -3.89
C ARG A 7 -10.91 7.48 -2.70
N ASP A 8 -10.52 7.89 -1.50
CA ASP A 8 -11.35 7.75 -0.31
C ASP A 8 -12.45 8.84 -0.25
N CYS A 9 -13.33 8.77 0.76
CA CYS A 9 -14.37 9.77 1.00
C CYS A 9 -13.84 11.20 1.26
N ARG A 10 -12.53 11.36 1.47
CA ARG A 10 -11.83 12.66 1.61
C ARG A 10 -11.10 13.07 0.33
N HIS A 11 -11.44 12.46 -0.81
CA HIS A 11 -10.81 12.65 -2.12
C HIS A 11 -9.30 12.39 -2.18
N ARG A 12 -8.73 11.65 -1.20
CA ARG A 12 -7.32 11.29 -1.20
C ARG A 12 -7.08 10.06 -2.06
N PRO A 13 -6.11 10.10 -2.97
CA PRO A 13 -5.80 8.95 -3.80
C PRO A 13 -5.08 7.87 -2.98
N HIS A 14 -5.44 6.63 -3.25
CA HIS A 14 -4.83 5.44 -2.67
C HIS A 14 -4.52 4.41 -3.75
N PHE A 15 -3.53 3.58 -3.47
CA PHE A 15 -3.13 2.48 -4.34
C PHE A 15 -3.17 1.18 -3.53
N TYR A 16 -4.05 0.28 -3.94
CA TYR A 16 -4.25 -1.01 -3.26
C TYR A 16 -4.11 -2.17 -4.24
N SER A 17 -3.90 -3.37 -3.71
CA SER A 17 -3.97 -4.61 -4.47
C SER A 17 -5.24 -5.38 -4.14
N GLY A 18 -5.90 -5.92 -5.17
CA GLY A 18 -7.00 -6.85 -5.00
C GLY A 18 -6.49 -8.28 -4.83
N GLY A 19 -7.25 -9.05 -4.08
CA GLY A 19 -6.98 -10.45 -3.88
C GLY A 19 -6.16 -10.77 -2.62
N PRO A 20 -6.17 -12.05 -2.22
CA PRO A 20 -5.40 -12.50 -1.08
C PRO A 20 -3.92 -12.25 -1.36
N LEU A 21 -3.21 -11.86 -0.33
CA LEU A 21 -1.75 -11.81 -0.36
C LEU A 21 -1.22 -13.12 -0.97
N GLY A 22 -0.67 -13.03 -2.17
CA GLY A 22 -0.21 -14.21 -2.90
C GLY A 22 0.62 -15.13 -2.00
N PRO A 23 0.45 -16.46 -2.10
CA PRO A 23 1.23 -17.37 -1.30
C PRO A 23 2.71 -17.15 -1.56
N LEU A 24 3.47 -16.95 -0.48
CA LEU A 24 4.92 -17.08 -0.57
C LEU A 24 5.25 -18.55 -0.88
N PRO A 25 6.44 -18.80 -1.47
CA PRO A 25 6.95 -20.17 -1.56
C PRO A 25 6.80 -20.87 -0.22
N ALA A 26 6.31 -22.11 -0.25
CA ALA A 26 5.88 -22.88 0.92
C ALA A 26 6.90 -22.96 2.10
N ASN A 27 8.17 -22.72 1.82
CA ASN A 27 9.26 -22.81 2.80
C ASN A 27 9.34 -21.61 3.77
N PHE A 28 8.52 -20.56 3.58
CA PHE A 28 8.56 -19.32 4.39
C PHE A 28 7.26 -19.03 5.15
N SER A 29 6.30 -19.93 5.21
CA SER A 29 4.98 -19.66 5.78
C SER A 29 5.04 -19.26 7.26
N LYS A 30 5.77 -20.00 8.11
CA LYS A 30 5.90 -19.70 9.55
C LYS A 30 6.67 -18.40 9.83
N THR A 31 7.75 -18.16 9.10
CA THR A 31 8.52 -16.92 9.25
C THR A 31 7.74 -15.70 8.78
N ARG A 32 6.84 -15.86 7.84
CA ARG A 32 5.96 -14.79 7.39
C ARG A 32 4.92 -14.39 8.42
N GLU A 33 4.24 -15.35 9.05
CA GLU A 33 3.25 -15.06 10.10
C GLU A 33 3.89 -14.30 11.26
N ILE A 34 5.09 -14.74 11.68
CA ILE A 34 5.87 -14.04 12.70
C ILE A 34 6.24 -12.63 12.22
N TRP A 35 6.70 -12.50 10.98
CA TRP A 35 7.08 -11.22 10.38
C TRP A 35 5.90 -10.25 10.24
N GLU A 36 4.75 -10.71 9.71
CA GLU A 36 3.54 -9.89 9.58
C GLU A 36 2.95 -9.51 10.95
N SER A 37 3.04 -10.43 11.93
CA SER A 37 2.64 -10.14 13.31
C SER A 37 3.57 -9.13 13.97
N ALA A 38 4.88 -9.27 13.80
CA ALA A 38 5.88 -8.32 14.27
C ALA A 38 5.71 -6.95 13.60
N LYS A 39 5.52 -6.94 12.27
CA LYS A 39 5.24 -5.74 11.48
C LYS A 39 4.01 -4.99 12.01
N ARG A 40 2.90 -5.68 12.26
CA ARG A 40 1.68 -5.07 12.83
C ARG A 40 1.89 -4.52 14.25
N LYS A 41 2.60 -5.25 15.10
CA LYS A 41 2.85 -4.84 16.49
C LYS A 41 3.84 -3.67 16.59
N VAL A 42 4.89 -3.72 15.77
CA VAL A 42 5.99 -2.74 15.81
C VAL A 42 5.59 -1.43 15.16
N THR A 43 4.86 -1.48 14.05
CA THR A 43 4.61 -0.26 13.28
C THR A 43 3.37 0.50 13.72
N GLY A 44 2.45 -0.10 14.52
CA GLY A 44 1.18 0.54 14.89
C GLY A 44 0.45 1.13 13.68
N LEU A 45 0.78 0.64 12.47
CA LEU A 45 0.33 1.22 11.23
C LEU A 45 -1.19 1.11 11.12
N ASN A 46 -1.80 2.20 10.74
CA ASN A 46 -3.16 2.21 10.28
C ASN A 46 -3.32 1.14 9.18
N PRO A 47 -4.38 0.30 9.18
CA PRO A 47 -4.62 -0.72 8.16
C PRO A 47 -4.49 -0.20 6.73
N ARG A 48 -4.86 1.06 6.47
CA ARG A 48 -4.69 1.73 5.17
C ARG A 48 -3.22 1.78 4.73
N THR A 49 -2.35 2.23 5.62
CA THR A 49 -0.91 2.35 5.32
C THR A 49 -0.30 0.98 5.07
N LEU A 50 -0.64 -0.01 5.90
CA LEU A 50 -0.14 -1.37 5.75
C LEU A 50 -0.51 -1.99 4.40
N LEU A 51 -1.79 -1.88 4.01
CA LEU A 51 -2.28 -2.43 2.73
C LEU A 51 -1.68 -1.69 1.54
N GLN A 52 -1.46 -0.39 1.65
CA GLN A 52 -0.81 0.38 0.61
C GLN A 52 0.67 0.01 0.43
N GLU A 53 1.40 -0.21 1.52
CA GLU A 53 2.79 -0.68 1.46
C GLU A 53 2.89 -2.09 0.87
N GLN A 54 1.94 -2.96 1.23
CA GLN A 54 1.83 -4.29 0.62
C GLN A 54 1.54 -4.22 -0.88
N ALA A 55 0.68 -3.28 -1.32
CA ALA A 55 0.42 -3.07 -2.73
C ALA A 55 1.68 -2.60 -3.48
N PHE A 56 2.50 -1.74 -2.88
CA PHE A 56 3.79 -1.36 -3.48
C PHE A 56 4.74 -2.55 -3.59
N GLU A 57 4.86 -3.35 -2.55
CA GLU A 57 5.71 -4.55 -2.57
C GLU A 57 5.25 -5.52 -3.66
N GLN A 58 3.94 -5.81 -3.73
CA GLN A 58 3.37 -6.74 -4.69
C GLN A 58 3.47 -6.24 -6.14
N GLY A 59 3.12 -4.97 -6.38
CA GLY A 59 3.23 -4.36 -7.70
C GLY A 59 4.67 -4.28 -8.22
N GLY A 60 5.63 -4.27 -7.30
CA GLY A 60 7.06 -4.32 -7.61
C GLY A 60 7.62 -5.74 -7.81
N ARG A 61 6.84 -6.81 -7.63
CA ARG A 61 7.31 -8.17 -7.91
C ARG A 61 7.48 -8.41 -9.40
N PRO A 62 8.47 -9.19 -9.79
CA PRO A 62 8.59 -9.63 -11.19
C PRO A 62 7.32 -10.43 -11.54
N ALA A 63 6.61 -9.99 -12.55
CA ALA A 63 5.50 -10.71 -13.14
C ALA A 63 5.50 -10.44 -14.63
N GLU A 64 5.06 -11.42 -15.40
CA GLU A 64 4.94 -11.29 -16.84
C GLU A 64 3.77 -10.36 -17.18
N GLY A 65 4.00 -9.45 -18.14
CA GLY A 65 3.01 -8.53 -18.67
C GLY A 65 2.88 -7.18 -17.92
N PRO A 66 2.00 -6.32 -18.44
CA PRO A 66 1.74 -5.00 -17.91
C PRO A 66 1.04 -5.05 -16.53
N LEU A 67 1.22 -4.01 -15.73
CA LEU A 67 0.55 -3.87 -14.45
C LEU A 67 -0.89 -3.40 -14.68
N ARG A 68 -1.87 -4.26 -14.45
CA ARG A 68 -3.28 -3.91 -14.60
C ARG A 68 -3.76 -3.08 -13.43
N ILE A 69 -4.20 -1.84 -13.73
CA ILE A 69 -4.64 -0.86 -12.74
C ILE A 69 -6.07 -0.46 -13.06
N LEU A 70 -6.98 -0.79 -12.15
CA LEU A 70 -8.38 -0.40 -12.22
C LEU A 70 -8.54 1.02 -11.68
N HIS A 71 -9.32 1.83 -12.39
CA HIS A 71 -9.65 3.20 -12.00
C HIS A 71 -11.11 3.54 -12.33
N SER A 72 -11.63 4.64 -11.84
CA SER A 72 -13.04 5.01 -12.00
C SER A 72 -13.48 5.32 -13.44
N GLY A 73 -12.53 5.58 -14.35
CA GLY A 73 -12.87 6.01 -15.70
C GLY A 73 -13.43 7.43 -15.82
N LEU A 74 -13.68 8.13 -14.72
CA LEU A 74 -14.18 9.52 -14.72
C LEU A 74 -13.15 10.52 -15.25
N HIS A 75 -11.91 10.09 -15.39
CA HIS A 75 -10.81 10.90 -15.87
C HIS A 75 -10.12 10.24 -17.07
N ASP A 76 -9.64 11.07 -17.98
CA ASP A 76 -8.82 10.65 -19.10
C ASP A 76 -7.57 9.84 -18.61
N GLU A 77 -7.22 8.80 -19.35
CA GLU A 77 -6.08 7.93 -19.02
C GLU A 77 -4.79 8.69 -18.75
N ARG A 78 -4.52 9.72 -19.54
CA ARG A 78 -3.34 10.57 -19.37
C ARG A 78 -3.35 11.27 -18.02
N SER A 79 -4.51 11.73 -17.57
CA SER A 79 -4.70 12.35 -16.26
C SER A 79 -4.50 11.33 -15.13
N VAL A 80 -5.06 10.11 -15.28
CA VAL A 80 -4.89 9.02 -14.31
C VAL A 80 -3.41 8.65 -14.19
N ARG A 81 -2.72 8.46 -15.31
CA ARG A 81 -1.28 8.15 -15.36
C ARG A 81 -0.44 9.22 -14.68
N THR A 82 -0.74 10.49 -14.93
CA THR A 82 -0.03 11.62 -14.31
C THR A 82 -0.24 11.64 -12.79
N ARG A 83 -1.49 11.48 -12.34
CA ARG A 83 -1.83 11.42 -10.90
C ARG A 83 -1.16 10.25 -10.20
N LEU A 84 -1.18 9.07 -10.82
CA LEU A 84 -0.50 7.89 -10.30
C LEU A 84 1.01 8.12 -10.19
N PHE A 85 1.62 8.71 -11.22
CA PHE A 85 3.05 9.03 -11.20
C PHE A 85 3.40 10.01 -10.08
N LEU A 86 2.61 11.08 -9.90
CA LEU A 86 2.81 12.04 -8.81
C LEU A 86 2.63 11.39 -7.44
N PHE A 87 1.62 10.54 -7.30
CA PHE A 87 1.36 9.76 -6.09
C PHE A 87 2.56 8.87 -5.74
N LEU A 88 3.06 8.07 -6.70
CA LEU A 88 4.23 7.22 -6.51
C LEU A 88 5.51 8.04 -6.20
N ARG A 89 5.67 9.20 -6.84
CA ARG A 89 6.80 10.12 -6.56
C ARG A 89 6.75 10.64 -5.12
N LEU A 90 5.59 11.08 -4.66
CA LEU A 90 5.40 11.57 -3.30
C LEU A 90 5.71 10.50 -2.26
N HIS A 91 5.16 9.29 -2.45
CA HIS A 91 5.44 8.15 -1.56
C HIS A 91 6.91 7.76 -1.57
N ARG A 92 7.56 7.74 -2.74
CA ARG A 92 9.00 7.49 -2.83
C ARG A 92 9.80 8.51 -2.01
N THR A 93 9.51 9.79 -2.14
CA THR A 93 10.21 10.85 -1.38
C THR A 93 10.01 10.66 0.11
N ARG A 94 8.79 10.36 0.55
CA ARG A 94 8.48 10.06 1.96
C ARG A 94 9.28 8.88 2.49
N HIS A 95 9.32 7.75 1.77
CA HIS A 95 10.09 6.58 2.19
C HIS A 95 11.60 6.85 2.24
N ILE A 96 12.14 7.64 1.30
CA ILE A 96 13.55 8.04 1.33
C ILE A 96 13.82 8.91 2.55
N ALA A 97 12.98 9.90 2.85
CA ALA A 97 13.15 10.76 4.01
C ALA A 97 13.10 9.97 5.33
N LEU A 98 12.19 9.01 5.44
CA LEU A 98 12.09 8.12 6.59
C LEU A 98 13.34 7.25 6.74
N LEU A 99 13.83 6.62 5.67
CA LEU A 99 15.06 5.82 5.69
C LEU A 99 16.29 6.65 6.11
N ILE A 100 16.38 7.90 5.66
CA ILE A 100 17.46 8.80 6.08
C ILE A 100 17.35 9.09 7.59
N ALA A 101 16.15 9.44 8.07
CA ALA A 101 15.92 9.71 9.48
C ALA A 101 16.22 8.49 10.36
N GLU A 102 15.78 7.30 9.95
CA GLU A 102 16.07 6.04 10.61
C GLU A 102 17.55 5.71 10.58
N GLY A 103 18.23 5.91 9.44
CA GLY A 103 19.68 5.72 9.31
C GLY A 103 20.49 6.63 10.24
N LEU A 104 20.04 7.87 10.41
CA LEU A 104 20.65 8.80 11.39
C LEU A 104 20.39 8.38 12.83
N ALA A 105 19.31 7.66 13.11
CA ALA A 105 19.00 7.16 14.45
C ALA A 105 19.82 5.90 14.83
N VAL A 106 20.33 5.13 13.85
CA VAL A 106 21.09 3.89 14.09
C VAL A 106 22.28 4.07 15.04
N PRO A 107 23.19 5.07 14.88
CA PRO A 107 24.32 5.21 15.77
C PRO A 107 23.90 5.50 17.23
N PHE A 108 22.79 6.21 17.44
CA PHE A 108 22.28 6.47 18.79
C PHE A 108 21.71 5.21 19.43
N THR A 109 21.01 4.37 18.66
CA THR A 109 20.52 3.07 19.17
C THR A 109 21.65 2.08 19.38
N GLY A 110 22.75 2.19 18.62
CA GLY A 110 23.98 1.43 18.83
C GLY A 110 24.65 1.73 20.17
N LEU A 111 24.67 3.00 20.61
CA LEU A 111 25.15 3.37 21.93
C LEU A 111 24.30 2.76 23.06
N ILE A 112 22.99 2.68 22.87
CA ILE A 112 22.08 2.01 23.83
C ILE A 112 22.35 0.50 23.90
N ALA A 113 22.87 -0.10 22.83
CA ALA A 113 23.21 -1.52 22.79
C ALA A 113 24.37 -1.91 23.72
N LEU A 114 25.15 -0.94 24.20
CA LEU A 114 26.23 -1.16 25.21
C LEU A 114 25.65 -1.39 26.61
N LEU A 115 24.37 -1.08 26.85
CA LEU A 115 23.72 -1.36 28.12
C LEU A 115 23.34 -2.85 28.20
N PRO A 116 23.51 -3.51 29.36
CA PRO A 116 23.15 -4.89 29.56
C PRO A 116 21.63 -5.06 29.41
N GLY A 117 21.18 -5.76 28.38
CA GLY A 117 19.76 -6.05 28.11
C GLY A 117 19.47 -6.24 26.62
N PRO A 118 18.32 -6.83 26.28
CA PRO A 118 17.94 -7.00 24.87
C PRO A 118 17.66 -5.64 24.24
N ASN A 119 18.43 -5.28 23.20
CA ASN A 119 18.27 -4.03 22.47
C ASN A 119 17.04 -4.07 21.56
N ILE A 120 15.86 -4.08 22.15
CA ILE A 120 14.56 -4.14 21.45
C ILE A 120 14.43 -2.94 20.48
N ILE A 121 14.91 -1.77 20.85
CA ILE A 121 14.83 -0.55 20.04
C ILE A 121 15.56 -0.73 18.71
N PHE A 122 16.76 -1.31 18.75
CA PHE A 122 17.53 -1.58 17.52
C PHE A 122 16.79 -2.56 16.58
N TYR A 123 16.23 -3.64 17.13
CA TYR A 123 15.47 -4.60 16.31
C TYR A 123 14.22 -3.97 15.71
N VAL A 124 13.49 -3.15 16.47
CA VAL A 124 12.33 -2.42 15.97
C VAL A 124 12.73 -1.50 14.82
N LEU A 125 13.79 -0.72 15.00
CA LEU A 125 14.30 0.18 13.97
C LEU A 125 14.72 -0.58 12.71
N ALA A 126 15.46 -1.69 12.85
CA ALA A 126 15.86 -2.54 11.73
C ALA A 126 14.65 -3.08 10.95
N ILE A 127 13.59 -3.53 11.65
CA ILE A 127 12.35 -4.00 11.02
C ILE A 127 11.69 -2.88 10.22
N VAL A 128 11.57 -1.68 10.79
CA VAL A 128 10.95 -0.53 10.12
C VAL A 128 11.75 -0.14 8.88
N MET A 129 13.07 -0.08 8.97
CA MET A 129 13.96 0.19 7.83
C MET A 129 13.77 -0.82 6.69
N ILE A 130 13.68 -2.12 7.01
CA ILE A 130 13.45 -3.16 6.01
C ILE A 130 12.09 -2.95 5.31
N ILE A 131 11.03 -2.63 6.05
CA ILE A 131 9.70 -2.34 5.50
C ILE A 131 9.77 -1.15 4.53
N GLN A 132 10.39 -0.05 4.94
CA GLN A 132 10.54 1.14 4.12
C GLN A 132 11.36 0.86 2.85
N TRP A 133 12.43 0.07 2.98
CA TRP A 133 13.25 -0.34 1.84
C TRP A 133 12.48 -1.21 0.84
N GLN A 134 11.68 -2.17 1.33
CA GLN A 134 10.85 -3.02 0.47
C GLN A 134 9.81 -2.20 -0.30
N ALA A 135 9.10 -1.28 0.38
CA ALA A 135 8.15 -0.38 -0.25
C ALA A 135 8.83 0.51 -1.31
N LEU A 136 9.99 1.11 -0.98
CA LEU A 136 10.75 1.94 -1.90
C LEU A 136 11.19 1.18 -3.16
N ARG A 137 11.67 -0.06 -2.98
CA ARG A 137 12.06 -0.94 -4.08
C ARG A 137 10.85 -1.31 -4.96
N GLY A 138 9.70 -1.53 -4.34
CA GLY A 138 8.44 -1.79 -5.03
C GLY A 138 7.99 -0.58 -5.87
N ILE A 139 7.94 0.61 -5.28
CA ILE A 139 7.58 1.85 -5.97
C ILE A 139 8.52 2.12 -7.16
N LYS A 140 9.84 1.90 -6.99
CA LYS A 140 10.80 2.06 -8.09
C LYS A 140 10.48 1.14 -9.26
N ARG A 141 10.16 -0.12 -9.00
CA ARG A 141 9.83 -1.10 -10.04
C ARG A 141 8.50 -0.77 -10.73
N ILE A 142 7.46 -0.44 -9.96
CA ILE A 142 6.16 -0.02 -10.50
C ILE A 142 6.35 1.13 -11.49
N ARG A 143 7.13 2.14 -11.17
CA ARG A 143 7.35 3.32 -12.04
C ARG A 143 7.96 3.01 -13.41
N HIS A 144 8.68 1.91 -13.53
CA HIS A 144 9.34 1.50 -14.78
C HIS A 144 8.57 0.41 -15.54
N ARG A 145 7.40 0.03 -15.03
CA ARG A 145 6.55 -0.98 -15.64
C ARG A 145 5.58 -0.36 -16.61
N GLU A 146 5.16 -1.14 -17.60
CA GLU A 146 4.02 -0.79 -18.45
C GLU A 146 2.73 -0.94 -17.63
N TYR A 147 1.81 -0.02 -17.84
CA TYR A 147 0.50 0.00 -17.18
C TYR A 147 -0.59 -0.28 -18.19
N ASP A 148 -1.47 -1.19 -17.83
CA ASP A 148 -2.77 -1.39 -18.45
C ASP A 148 -3.82 -0.73 -17.58
N LEU A 149 -4.29 0.45 -18.00
CA LEU A 149 -5.28 1.24 -17.27
C LEU A 149 -6.67 0.82 -17.73
N VAL A 150 -7.44 0.23 -16.83
CA VAL A 150 -8.77 -0.29 -17.13
C VAL A 150 -9.80 0.48 -16.33
N ALA A 151 -10.76 1.09 -17.02
CA ALA A 151 -11.89 1.74 -16.37
C ALA A 151 -12.83 0.69 -15.77
N ASP A 152 -13.22 0.87 -14.52
CA ASP A 152 -14.10 -0.02 -13.79
C ASP A 152 -15.39 0.73 -13.39
N PRO A 153 -16.58 0.21 -13.76
CA PRO A 153 -17.84 0.89 -13.51
C PRO A 153 -18.21 0.97 -12.03
N LEU A 154 -17.76 0.00 -11.21
CA LEU A 154 -18.02 0.02 -9.77
C LEU A 154 -17.17 1.06 -9.04
N LEU A 155 -15.93 1.28 -9.51
CA LEU A 155 -15.09 2.38 -9.02
C LEU A 155 -15.65 3.74 -9.47
N ALA A 156 -16.24 3.81 -10.65
CA ALA A 156 -16.93 5.03 -11.10
C ALA A 156 -18.15 5.35 -10.23
N GLU A 157 -18.95 4.33 -9.90
CA GLU A 157 -20.11 4.47 -9.01
C GLU A 157 -19.68 4.96 -7.61
N TRP A 158 -18.59 4.41 -7.06
CA TRP A 158 -18.03 4.87 -5.80
C TRP A 158 -17.59 6.33 -5.86
N GLU A 159 -16.76 6.73 -6.83
CA GLU A 159 -16.29 8.11 -6.94
C GLU A 159 -17.44 9.10 -7.19
N ALA A 160 -18.45 8.71 -7.96
CA ALA A 160 -19.64 9.53 -8.16
C ALA A 160 -20.46 9.72 -6.87
N ALA A 161 -20.63 8.67 -6.06
CA ALA A 161 -21.27 8.76 -4.74
C ALA A 161 -20.48 9.67 -3.79
N VAL A 162 -19.14 9.58 -3.80
CA VAL A 162 -18.26 10.45 -3.00
C VAL A 162 -18.37 11.92 -3.44
N GLU A 163 -18.41 12.20 -4.74
CA GLU A 163 -18.58 13.55 -5.25
C GLU A 163 -19.95 14.13 -4.91
N ALA A 164 -21.00 13.31 -4.97
CA ALA A 164 -22.36 13.68 -4.57
C ALA A 164 -22.54 13.80 -3.04
N ARG A 165 -21.56 13.33 -2.24
CA ARG A 165 -21.65 13.19 -0.77
C ARG A 165 -22.84 12.36 -0.31
N ASP A 166 -23.22 11.36 -1.10
CA ASP A 166 -24.34 10.47 -0.81
C ASP A 166 -23.88 9.28 0.04
N GLU A 167 -23.71 9.55 1.34
CA GLU A 167 -23.23 8.55 2.30
C GLU A 167 -24.18 7.35 2.45
N SER A 168 -25.46 7.50 2.07
CA SER A 168 -26.43 6.41 2.17
C SER A 168 -26.11 5.24 1.24
N ARG A 169 -25.42 5.50 0.11
CA ARG A 169 -25.01 4.50 -0.89
C ARG A 169 -23.65 3.85 -0.57
N TYR A 170 -22.85 4.45 0.31
CA TYR A 170 -21.49 3.94 0.58
C TYR A 170 -21.46 2.48 1.04
N PRO A 171 -22.29 2.03 2.00
CA PRO A 171 -22.23 0.65 2.49
C PRO A 171 -22.44 -0.37 1.37
N GLU A 172 -23.46 -0.16 0.54
CA GLU A 172 -23.79 -1.07 -0.56
C GLU A 172 -22.66 -1.16 -1.60
N ILE A 173 -22.11 -0.01 -2.03
CA ILE A 173 -21.04 0.05 -3.02
C ILE A 173 -19.78 -0.62 -2.46
N LEU A 174 -19.44 -0.37 -1.18
CA LEU A 174 -18.27 -0.95 -0.55
C LEU A 174 -18.39 -2.46 -0.38
N ASP A 175 -19.57 -2.99 -0.04
CA ASP A 175 -19.83 -4.42 0.02
C ASP A 175 -19.69 -5.08 -1.36
N ARG A 176 -20.12 -4.41 -2.42
CA ARG A 176 -19.94 -4.87 -3.81
C ARG A 176 -18.46 -4.85 -4.21
N LEU A 177 -17.72 -3.81 -3.84
CA LEU A 177 -16.26 -3.74 -4.08
C LEU A 177 -15.51 -4.89 -3.37
N GLU A 178 -15.90 -5.23 -2.14
CA GLU A 178 -15.32 -6.36 -1.43
C GLU A 178 -15.61 -7.69 -2.14
N LYS A 179 -16.85 -7.91 -2.56
CA LYS A 179 -17.28 -9.16 -3.20
C LYS A 179 -16.71 -9.35 -4.61
N VAL A 180 -16.71 -8.30 -5.42
CA VAL A 180 -16.30 -8.38 -6.84
C VAL A 180 -14.79 -8.34 -6.99
N HIS A 181 -14.13 -7.48 -6.26
CA HIS A 181 -12.70 -7.21 -6.43
C HIS A 181 -11.81 -7.79 -5.34
N ASN A 182 -12.39 -8.48 -4.33
CA ASN A 182 -11.66 -8.96 -3.16
C ASN A 182 -10.83 -7.86 -2.48
N LEU A 183 -11.34 -6.62 -2.46
CA LEU A 183 -10.67 -5.52 -1.78
C LEU A 183 -10.82 -5.71 -0.27
N PRO A 184 -9.72 -5.87 0.49
CA PRO A 184 -9.81 -6.19 1.91
C PRO A 184 -10.36 -5.02 2.72
N SER A 185 -11.50 -5.24 3.39
CA SER A 185 -12.14 -4.27 4.31
C SER A 185 -12.32 -2.87 3.72
N PRO A 186 -13.01 -2.69 2.57
CA PRO A 186 -13.11 -1.41 1.88
C PRO A 186 -13.76 -0.33 2.75
N HIS A 187 -14.66 -0.68 3.67
CA HIS A 187 -15.23 0.26 4.65
C HIS A 187 -14.17 0.97 5.51
N LYS A 188 -13.14 0.24 5.93
CA LYS A 188 -12.03 0.82 6.71
C LYS A 188 -11.05 1.60 5.84
N LEU A 189 -10.94 1.20 4.57
CA LEU A 189 -10.00 1.80 3.63
C LEU A 189 -10.51 3.10 3.04
N LEU A 190 -11.78 3.15 2.65
CA LEU A 190 -12.31 4.20 1.82
C LEU A 190 -13.26 5.15 2.56
N TRP A 191 -13.92 4.70 3.61
CA TRP A 191 -14.90 5.52 4.34
C TRP A 191 -14.42 6.04 5.70
N LYS A 192 -13.73 5.22 6.52
CA LYS A 192 -13.20 5.63 7.84
C LYS A 192 -11.74 6.00 7.78
#